data_59d8c321ada0d228c57d4c7f589bc98a
#
_entry.id   59d8c321ada0d228c57d4c7f589bc98a
#
_cell.length_a   1.000
_cell.length_b   1.000
_cell.length_c   1.000
_cell.angle_alpha   90.00
_cell.angle_beta   90.00
_cell.angle_gamma   90.00
#
_symmetry.space_group_name_H-M   'P 1'
#
loop_
_entity.id
_entity.type
_entity.pdbx_description
1 polymer ?
#
loop_
_entity_poly.entity_id
_entity_poly.type
_entity_poly.pdbx_seq_one_letter_code
_entity_poly.pdbx_strand_id
1 'polypeptide(L)'
;CFLLESFGIKIEGIGTTTLVIHGKKSIDLDVEHYNSEDPIESMFFISAGIVTKSKLSVLRCPIEFITLELEKLKRMGLIYSVTKEYLAKNKRTRLVDITISPSKLSAPLEKIHTQPFPGINNDNLPFFVPIACFATGQTLIHDWTWENRAIYFTELNRLGADIKLLDPHRALVTSVQKLRGAQIVSPPALRPTAIILIAMLAAEGTSMLRNVYSIKRGYADIAERLNSIGAKITVIR
;
A
#
# COMPACT_ATOMS: atom_id res chain seq x y z
N CYS A 1 -4.05 4.47 -20.03
CA CYS A 1 -3.65 5.34 -21.15
C CYS A 1 -2.59 4.66 -22.02
N PHE A 2 -1.46 4.22 -21.48
CA PHE A 2 -0.33 3.69 -22.27
C PHE A 2 -0.70 2.49 -23.16
N LEU A 3 -1.57 1.58 -22.68
CA LEU A 3 -2.11 0.50 -23.51
C LEU A 3 -2.91 1.05 -24.70
N LEU A 4 -3.77 2.05 -24.46
CA LEU A 4 -4.56 2.66 -25.56
C LEU A 4 -3.67 3.40 -26.57
N GLU A 5 -2.60 4.05 -26.10
CA GLU A 5 -1.62 4.67 -27.01
C GLU A 5 -0.90 3.63 -27.87
N SER A 6 -0.62 2.41 -27.34
CA SER A 6 -0.02 1.34 -28.15
C SER A 6 -0.95 0.88 -29.29
N PHE A 7 -2.26 1.06 -29.15
CA PHE A 7 -3.23 0.90 -30.24
C PHE A 7 -3.33 2.13 -31.17
N GLY A 8 -2.45 3.12 -31.00
CA GLY A 8 -2.41 4.33 -31.82
C GLY A 8 -3.53 5.33 -31.51
N ILE A 9 -4.12 5.25 -30.32
CA ILE A 9 -5.05 6.26 -29.82
C ILE A 9 -4.23 7.40 -29.23
N LYS A 10 -4.44 8.63 -29.73
CA LYS A 10 -3.78 9.81 -29.16
C LYS A 10 -4.49 10.21 -27.88
N ILE A 11 -3.71 10.35 -26.79
CA ILE A 11 -4.21 10.81 -25.49
C ILE A 11 -3.32 11.95 -25.01
N GLU A 12 -3.93 13.10 -24.76
CA GLU A 12 -3.26 14.27 -24.21
C GLU A 12 -3.60 14.43 -22.73
N GLY A 13 -2.69 15.00 -21.95
CA GLY A 13 -2.89 15.25 -20.53
C GLY A 13 -2.72 14.03 -19.61
N ILE A 14 -2.06 12.96 -20.06
CA ILE A 14 -1.76 11.81 -19.19
C ILE A 14 -0.98 12.28 -17.96
N GLY A 15 -1.45 11.90 -16.76
CA GLY A 15 -0.86 12.34 -15.49
C GLY A 15 -1.39 13.68 -14.99
N THR A 16 -2.38 14.26 -15.65
CA THR A 16 -3.08 15.48 -15.22
C THR A 16 -4.53 15.17 -14.83
N THR A 17 -5.26 16.17 -14.35
CA THR A 17 -6.70 16.07 -14.03
C THR A 17 -7.61 16.08 -15.24
N THR A 18 -7.07 16.31 -16.44
CA THR A 18 -7.85 16.40 -17.68
C THR A 18 -7.23 15.55 -18.77
N LEU A 19 -8.01 14.66 -19.35
CA LEU A 19 -7.61 13.84 -20.49
C LEU A 19 -8.40 14.24 -21.74
N VAL A 20 -7.70 14.43 -22.86
CA VAL A 20 -8.31 14.56 -24.17
C VAL A 20 -7.99 13.30 -24.97
N ILE A 21 -9.01 12.53 -25.31
CA ILE A 21 -8.88 11.24 -25.99
C ILE A 21 -9.41 11.37 -27.41
N HIS A 22 -8.52 11.20 -28.39
CA HIS A 22 -8.87 11.19 -29.80
C HIS A 22 -9.25 9.75 -30.22
N GLY A 23 -10.55 9.42 -30.10
CA GLY A 23 -11.06 8.09 -30.38
C GLY A 23 -10.87 7.65 -31.85
N LYS A 24 -10.83 6.35 -32.07
CA LYS A 24 -10.81 5.72 -33.39
C LYS A 24 -12.10 4.94 -33.62
N LYS A 25 -12.55 4.86 -34.86
CA LYS A 25 -13.75 4.09 -35.27
C LYS A 25 -13.54 2.58 -35.11
N SER A 26 -12.32 2.11 -35.32
CA SER A 26 -11.92 0.72 -35.16
C SER A 26 -10.45 0.62 -34.79
N ILE A 27 -10.11 -0.46 -34.11
CA ILE A 27 -8.73 -0.83 -33.77
C ILE A 27 -8.53 -2.22 -34.37
N ASP A 28 -7.63 -2.30 -35.33
CA ASP A 28 -7.23 -3.54 -36.02
C ASP A 28 -5.69 -3.57 -36.01
N LEU A 29 -5.13 -3.80 -34.80
CA LEU A 29 -3.69 -3.82 -34.54
C LEU A 29 -3.37 -4.94 -33.58
N ASP A 30 -2.35 -5.73 -33.91
CA ASP A 30 -1.72 -6.66 -32.99
C ASP A 30 -0.54 -5.95 -32.31
N VAL A 31 -0.61 -5.79 -31.00
CA VAL A 31 0.40 -5.05 -30.22
C VAL A 31 0.86 -5.84 -29.01
N GLU A 32 2.16 -5.79 -28.74
CA GLU A 32 2.72 -6.25 -27.48
C GLU A 32 2.73 -5.09 -26.47
N HIS A 33 2.14 -5.31 -25.30
CA HIS A 33 2.12 -4.33 -24.23
C HIS A 33 2.65 -4.90 -22.92
N TYR A 34 3.50 -4.12 -22.23
CA TYR A 34 4.01 -4.44 -20.92
C TYR A 34 3.33 -3.53 -19.90
N ASN A 35 2.63 -4.13 -18.94
CA ASN A 35 2.02 -3.40 -17.83
C ASN A 35 3.10 -2.70 -16.99
N SER A 36 2.70 -1.58 -16.39
CA SER A 36 3.52 -0.94 -15.35
C SER A 36 3.58 -1.81 -14.11
N GLU A 37 4.64 -1.64 -13.35
CA GLU A 37 4.77 -2.20 -12.01
C GLU A 37 3.68 -1.67 -11.09
N ASP A 38 3.30 -2.46 -10.07
CA ASP A 38 2.21 -2.14 -9.15
C ASP A 38 2.69 -1.25 -7.99
N PRO A 39 2.26 0.04 -7.92
CA PRO A 39 2.60 0.92 -6.81
C PRO A 39 2.00 0.47 -5.48
N ILE A 40 0.88 -0.26 -5.53
CA ILE A 40 0.18 -0.72 -4.35
C ILE A 40 0.92 -1.88 -3.71
N GLU A 41 1.48 -2.77 -4.53
CA GLU A 41 2.36 -3.82 -4.04
C GLU A 41 3.65 -3.24 -3.46
N SER A 42 4.23 -2.21 -4.09
CA SER A 42 5.38 -1.50 -3.55
C SER A 42 5.08 -0.94 -2.15
N MET A 43 3.92 -0.32 -1.97
CA MET A 43 3.52 0.25 -0.68
C MET A 43 3.22 -0.83 0.38
N PHE A 44 2.71 -2.01 -0.03
CA PHE A 44 2.55 -3.16 0.87
C PHE A 44 3.89 -3.56 1.52
N PHE A 45 4.94 -3.75 0.70
CA PHE A 45 6.26 -4.15 1.22
C PHE A 45 6.94 -3.02 2.01
N ILE A 46 6.78 -1.76 1.59
CA ILE A 46 7.25 -0.60 2.37
C ILE A 46 6.60 -0.59 3.76
N SER A 47 5.28 -0.75 3.83
CA SER A 47 4.56 -0.80 5.10
C SER A 47 5.01 -1.99 5.96
N ALA A 48 5.14 -3.18 5.38
CA ALA A 48 5.61 -4.38 6.08
C ALA A 48 7.03 -4.16 6.66
N GLY A 49 7.95 -3.62 5.88
CA GLY A 49 9.31 -3.33 6.34
C GLY A 49 9.35 -2.28 7.46
N ILE A 50 8.50 -1.24 7.39
CA ILE A 50 8.41 -0.21 8.43
C ILE A 50 7.95 -0.82 9.76
N VAL A 51 6.82 -1.53 9.77
CA VAL A 51 6.22 -2.06 11.01
C VAL A 51 7.06 -3.15 11.66
N THR A 52 7.80 -3.93 10.86
CA THR A 52 8.73 -4.95 11.34
C THR A 52 10.12 -4.39 11.69
N LYS A 53 10.30 -3.07 11.52
CA LYS A 53 11.60 -2.38 11.73
C LYS A 53 12.75 -3.04 10.95
N SER A 54 12.47 -3.51 9.75
CA SER A 54 13.41 -4.20 8.89
C SER A 54 14.12 -3.24 7.94
N LYS A 55 15.38 -3.50 7.63
CA LYS A 55 16.02 -2.93 6.46
C LYS A 55 15.54 -3.74 5.25
N LEU A 56 14.82 -3.10 4.34
CA LEU A 56 14.22 -3.77 3.20
C LEU A 56 14.41 -2.96 1.93
N SER A 57 14.80 -3.63 0.85
CA SER A 57 14.84 -3.03 -0.49
C SER A 57 13.64 -3.51 -1.31
N VAL A 58 12.85 -2.56 -1.78
CA VAL A 58 11.74 -2.79 -2.71
C VAL A 58 12.20 -2.34 -4.08
N LEU A 59 12.34 -3.31 -4.99
CA LEU A 59 12.88 -3.07 -6.32
C LEU A 59 11.77 -2.67 -7.29
N ARG A 60 12.14 -1.93 -8.33
CA ARG A 60 11.26 -1.60 -9.45
C ARG A 60 10.00 -0.83 -9.02
N CYS A 61 10.14 0.08 -8.05
CA CYS A 61 9.01 0.90 -7.59
C CYS A 61 8.66 1.97 -8.64
N PRO A 62 7.40 2.06 -9.09
CA PRO A 62 6.95 3.10 -10.03
C PRO A 62 6.80 4.44 -9.30
N ILE A 63 7.91 5.20 -9.29
CA ILE A 63 8.08 6.38 -8.41
C ILE A 63 7.00 7.43 -8.57
N GLU A 64 6.51 7.64 -9.79
CA GLU A 64 5.48 8.65 -10.09
C GLU A 64 4.17 8.43 -9.32
N PHE A 65 3.89 7.18 -8.93
CA PHE A 65 2.63 6.79 -8.28
C PHE A 65 2.74 6.63 -6.77
N ILE A 66 3.93 6.80 -6.18
CA ILE A 66 4.16 6.65 -4.73
C ILE A 66 4.94 7.81 -4.11
N THR A 67 5.24 8.85 -4.91
CA THR A 67 6.02 10.01 -4.44
C THR A 67 5.39 10.67 -3.22
N LEU A 68 4.06 10.87 -3.23
CA LEU A 68 3.38 11.57 -2.14
C LEU A 68 3.33 10.70 -0.87
N GLU A 69 3.14 9.39 -1.02
CA GLU A 69 3.22 8.43 0.08
C GLU A 69 4.61 8.47 0.74
N LEU A 70 5.68 8.45 -0.07
CA LEU A 70 7.06 8.53 0.42
C LEU A 70 7.34 9.86 1.12
N GLU A 71 6.89 10.99 0.57
CA GLU A 71 7.04 12.30 1.20
C GLU A 71 6.27 12.38 2.53
N LYS A 72 5.08 11.81 2.61
CA LYS A 72 4.33 11.73 3.86
C LYS A 72 5.07 10.87 4.89
N LEU A 73 5.58 9.70 4.49
CA LEU A 73 6.37 8.83 5.35
C LEU A 73 7.68 9.47 5.81
N LYS A 74 8.36 10.22 4.92
CA LYS A 74 9.56 10.99 5.25
C LYS A 74 9.28 12.04 6.32
N ARG A 75 8.17 12.78 6.19
CA ARG A 75 7.74 13.76 7.20
C ARG A 75 7.38 13.10 8.53
N MET A 76 6.92 11.84 8.50
CA MET A 76 6.71 11.04 9.70
C MET A 76 8.02 10.54 10.33
N GLY A 77 9.15 10.66 9.63
CA GLY A 77 10.48 10.26 10.11
C GLY A 77 11.07 9.01 9.46
N LEU A 78 10.48 8.51 8.38
CA LEU A 78 11.05 7.37 7.65
C LEU A 78 12.40 7.73 7.04
N ILE A 79 13.40 6.89 7.30
CA ILE A 79 14.72 6.96 6.68
C ILE A 79 14.74 5.98 5.51
N TYR A 80 14.94 6.50 4.32
CA TYR A 80 15.05 5.69 3.10
C TYR A 80 16.03 6.31 2.10
N SER A 81 16.49 5.49 1.17
CA SER A 81 17.27 5.91 0.00
C SER A 81 16.61 5.42 -1.28
N VAL A 82 16.87 6.13 -2.35
CA VAL A 82 16.31 5.86 -3.69
C VAL A 82 17.46 5.79 -4.68
N THR A 83 17.45 4.84 -5.59
CA THR A 83 18.44 4.75 -6.69
C THR A 83 18.19 5.81 -7.74
N LYS A 84 19.11 5.91 -8.72
CA LYS A 84 18.84 6.66 -9.96
C LYS A 84 17.63 6.06 -10.67
N GLU A 85 16.82 6.90 -11.28
CA GLU A 85 15.66 6.49 -12.07
C GLU A 85 16.08 5.69 -13.32
N TYR A 86 15.27 4.69 -13.66
CA TYR A 86 15.37 3.92 -14.89
C TYR A 86 13.99 3.60 -15.46
N LEU A 87 13.92 3.22 -16.73
CA LEU A 87 12.64 2.95 -17.39
C LEU A 87 12.21 1.49 -17.20
N ALA A 88 10.91 1.29 -16.99
CA ALA A 88 10.26 -0.01 -17.05
C ALA A 88 10.35 -0.62 -18.48
N LYS A 89 9.97 -1.89 -18.62
CA LYS A 89 9.94 -2.59 -19.91
C LYS A 89 8.99 -1.93 -20.92
N ASN A 90 7.93 -1.28 -20.44
CA ASN A 90 7.02 -0.50 -21.26
C ASN A 90 7.60 0.84 -21.78
N LYS A 91 8.84 1.19 -21.38
CA LYS A 91 9.56 2.42 -21.75
C LYS A 91 8.81 3.74 -21.43
N ARG A 92 7.83 3.68 -20.56
CA ARG A 92 6.97 4.81 -20.18
C ARG A 92 6.99 5.09 -18.68
N THR A 93 7.02 4.03 -17.87
CA THR A 93 7.01 4.13 -16.40
C THR A 93 8.42 4.32 -15.87
N ARG A 94 8.61 5.34 -15.02
CA ARG A 94 9.89 5.58 -14.33
C ARG A 94 9.94 4.75 -13.05
N LEU A 95 11.00 3.98 -12.91
CA LEU A 95 11.24 3.08 -11.80
C LEU A 95 12.43 3.53 -10.97
N VAL A 96 12.37 3.19 -9.69
CA VAL A 96 13.49 3.29 -8.75
C VAL A 96 13.50 2.06 -7.86
N ASP A 97 14.63 1.78 -7.22
CA ASP A 97 14.70 0.86 -6.10
C ASP A 97 14.74 1.68 -4.81
N ILE A 98 13.90 1.31 -3.85
CA ILE A 98 13.75 2.00 -2.57
C ILE A 98 14.29 1.11 -1.47
N THR A 99 15.27 1.58 -0.72
CA THR A 99 15.76 0.89 0.47
C THR A 99 15.30 1.68 1.70
N ILE A 100 14.44 1.07 2.50
CA ILE A 100 14.00 1.61 3.80
C ILE A 100 14.90 1.09 4.90
N SER A 101 15.05 1.89 5.95
CA SER A 101 15.81 1.55 7.14
C SER A 101 14.94 1.65 8.40
N PRO A 102 15.26 0.88 9.47
CA PRO A 102 14.56 1.01 10.74
C PRO A 102 14.51 2.48 11.19
N SER A 103 13.32 2.97 11.46
CA SER A 103 13.07 4.38 11.74
C SER A 103 12.14 4.54 12.93
N LYS A 104 12.28 5.64 13.67
CA LYS A 104 11.31 6.06 14.67
C LYS A 104 10.34 7.04 14.00
N LEU A 105 9.08 6.64 13.87
CA LEU A 105 8.08 7.47 13.26
C LEU A 105 7.25 8.22 14.29
N SER A 106 6.81 9.42 13.90
CA SER A 106 5.84 10.22 14.63
C SER A 106 4.59 10.44 13.78
N ALA A 107 3.46 10.55 14.44
CA ALA A 107 2.20 10.89 13.78
C ALA A 107 2.34 12.24 13.04
N PRO A 108 1.80 12.38 11.84
CA PRO A 108 1.81 13.65 11.13
C PRO A 108 0.85 14.65 11.81
N LEU A 109 1.13 15.95 11.69
CA LEU A 109 0.24 16.99 12.21
C LEU A 109 -1.09 17.05 11.46
N GLU A 110 -1.06 16.68 10.18
CA GLU A 110 -2.23 16.65 9.32
C GLU A 110 -2.79 15.24 9.19
N LYS A 111 -4.07 15.14 8.89
CA LYS A 111 -4.68 13.86 8.52
C LYS A 111 -4.01 13.23 7.30
N ILE A 112 -3.99 11.91 7.24
CA ILE A 112 -3.67 11.16 6.04
C ILE A 112 -4.98 10.85 5.32
N HIS A 113 -5.12 11.28 4.07
CA HIS A 113 -6.34 11.13 3.29
C HIS A 113 -6.02 10.92 1.81
N THR A 114 -6.95 10.29 1.12
CA THR A 114 -6.87 10.06 -0.32
C THR A 114 -7.20 11.31 -1.11
N GLN A 115 -6.68 11.38 -2.33
CA GLN A 115 -7.04 12.38 -3.33
C GLN A 115 -6.88 11.78 -4.73
N PRO A 116 -7.61 12.30 -5.73
CA PRO A 116 -7.33 11.95 -7.13
C PRO A 116 -5.86 12.20 -7.46
N PHE A 117 -5.33 11.38 -8.38
CA PHE A 117 -3.94 11.55 -8.84
C PHE A 117 -3.64 13.02 -9.21
N PRO A 118 -2.52 13.60 -8.76
CA PRO A 118 -1.36 12.97 -8.10
C PRO A 118 -1.45 12.91 -6.55
N GLY A 119 -2.63 12.87 -5.96
CA GLY A 119 -2.83 12.67 -4.53
C GLY A 119 -2.51 11.24 -4.06
N ILE A 120 -2.64 10.99 -2.75
CA ILE A 120 -2.46 9.64 -2.18
C ILE A 120 -3.50 8.70 -2.79
N ASN A 121 -3.02 7.61 -3.37
CA ASN A 121 -3.88 6.58 -3.93
C ASN A 121 -4.78 5.97 -2.84
N ASN A 122 -6.07 5.81 -3.17
CA ASN A 122 -7.06 5.25 -2.25
C ASN A 122 -6.74 3.81 -1.80
N ASP A 123 -6.03 3.04 -2.62
CA ASP A 123 -5.59 1.69 -2.29
C ASP A 123 -4.28 1.65 -1.49
N ASN A 124 -3.51 2.73 -1.51
CA ASN A 124 -2.32 2.89 -0.66
C ASN A 124 -2.66 3.40 0.74
N LEU A 125 -3.77 4.14 0.89
CA LEU A 125 -4.17 4.71 2.18
C LEU A 125 -4.22 3.66 3.32
N PRO A 126 -4.83 2.47 3.15
CA PRO A 126 -4.91 1.48 4.22
C PRO A 126 -3.55 1.06 4.78
N PHE A 127 -2.49 1.09 3.99
CA PHE A 127 -1.14 0.71 4.46
C PHE A 127 -0.54 1.68 5.48
N PHE A 128 -1.08 2.88 5.59
CA PHE A 128 -0.70 3.80 6.66
C PHE A 128 -1.29 3.41 8.03
N VAL A 129 -2.34 2.58 8.07
CA VAL A 129 -2.97 2.17 9.33
C VAL A 129 -2.03 1.35 10.22
N PRO A 130 -1.43 0.24 9.75
CA PRO A 130 -0.45 -0.49 10.57
C PRO A 130 0.79 0.34 10.89
N ILE A 131 1.22 1.26 10.01
CA ILE A 131 2.32 2.19 10.28
C ILE A 131 1.95 3.13 11.43
N ALA A 132 0.73 3.69 11.41
CA ALA A 132 0.23 4.61 12.43
C ALA A 132 0.15 3.96 13.83
N CYS A 133 -0.08 2.64 13.89
CA CYS A 133 -0.04 1.91 15.16
C CYS A 133 1.32 2.03 15.88
N PHE A 134 2.41 2.30 15.16
CA PHE A 134 3.77 2.42 15.71
C PHE A 134 4.34 3.84 15.60
N ALA A 135 3.65 4.77 14.94
CA ALA A 135 4.07 6.17 14.84
C ALA A 135 3.64 6.95 16.08
N THR A 136 4.60 7.41 16.89
CA THR A 136 4.33 8.07 18.18
C THR A 136 3.31 9.20 18.04
N GLY A 137 2.22 9.13 18.78
CA GLY A 137 1.12 10.10 18.79
C GLY A 137 -0.19 9.54 18.23
N GLN A 138 -1.01 10.41 17.69
CA GLN A 138 -2.31 10.07 17.11
C GLN A 138 -2.36 10.45 15.64
N THR A 139 -2.74 9.52 14.78
CA THR A 139 -2.89 9.73 13.33
C THR A 139 -4.36 9.65 12.94
N LEU A 140 -4.86 10.69 12.31
CA LEU A 140 -6.19 10.68 11.71
C LEU A 140 -6.11 10.15 10.26
N ILE A 141 -6.72 9.00 10.01
CA ILE A 141 -6.88 8.41 8.68
C ILE A 141 -8.27 8.75 8.16
N HIS A 142 -8.36 9.34 6.96
CA HIS A 142 -9.61 9.73 6.36
C HIS A 142 -9.76 9.10 4.97
N ASP A 143 -10.60 8.06 4.91
CA ASP A 143 -10.92 7.29 3.71
C ASP A 143 -12.28 7.73 3.15
N TRP A 144 -12.31 8.86 2.49
CA TRP A 144 -13.56 9.42 1.99
C TRP A 144 -14.02 8.81 0.64
N THR A 145 -13.15 8.02 0.01
CA THR A 145 -13.41 7.44 -1.32
C THR A 145 -14.24 6.16 -1.25
N TRP A 146 -14.10 5.40 -0.16
CA TRP A 146 -14.80 4.14 0.03
C TRP A 146 -15.75 4.22 1.22
N GLU A 147 -17.04 3.96 0.97
CA GLU A 147 -18.02 3.88 2.04
C GLU A 147 -17.70 2.71 2.99
N ASN A 148 -17.73 2.99 4.27
CA ASN A 148 -17.57 2.01 5.34
C ASN A 148 -16.26 1.19 5.33
N ARG A 149 -15.25 1.53 4.52
CA ARG A 149 -13.98 0.79 4.55
C ARG A 149 -13.22 1.01 5.86
N ALA A 150 -13.32 2.19 6.45
CA ALA A 150 -12.63 2.54 7.70
C ALA A 150 -13.01 1.61 8.87
N ILE A 151 -14.17 0.97 8.85
CA ILE A 151 -14.56 0.01 9.89
C ILE A 151 -13.60 -1.19 9.95
N TYR A 152 -13.06 -1.62 8.83
CA TYR A 152 -12.12 -2.74 8.80
C TYR A 152 -10.76 -2.41 9.43
N PHE A 153 -10.42 -1.15 9.60
CA PHE A 153 -9.19 -0.76 10.28
C PHE A 153 -9.22 -1.16 11.76
N THR A 154 -10.42 -1.17 12.37
CA THR A 154 -10.61 -1.58 13.75
C THR A 154 -10.36 -3.07 14.00
N GLU A 155 -10.27 -3.90 12.96
CA GLU A 155 -9.89 -5.31 13.12
C GLU A 155 -8.47 -5.46 13.71
N LEU A 156 -7.60 -4.45 13.54
CA LEU A 156 -6.27 -4.44 14.16
C LEU A 156 -6.35 -4.34 15.70
N ASN A 157 -7.47 -3.87 16.26
CA ASN A 157 -7.67 -3.84 17.72
C ASN A 157 -7.62 -5.24 18.33
N ARG A 158 -7.95 -6.29 17.56
CA ARG A 158 -7.77 -7.69 17.99
C ARG A 158 -6.31 -8.06 18.23
N LEU A 159 -5.38 -7.36 17.59
CA LEU A 159 -3.94 -7.49 17.79
C LEU A 159 -3.43 -6.54 18.90
N GLY A 160 -4.30 -5.77 19.54
CA GLY A 160 -3.96 -4.81 20.58
C GLY A 160 -3.63 -3.40 20.05
N ALA A 161 -4.03 -3.06 18.83
CA ALA A 161 -4.01 -1.66 18.35
C ALA A 161 -5.05 -0.82 19.10
N ASP A 162 -4.88 0.51 19.09
CA ASP A 162 -5.87 1.47 19.60
C ASP A 162 -6.39 2.30 18.42
N ILE A 163 -7.45 1.80 17.80
CA ILE A 163 -8.10 2.43 16.65
C ILE A 163 -9.54 2.70 16.98
N LYS A 164 -9.94 3.98 16.91
CA LYS A 164 -11.30 4.45 17.12
C LYS A 164 -11.91 4.88 15.79
N LEU A 165 -13.03 4.26 15.42
CA LEU A 165 -13.83 4.71 14.31
C LEU A 165 -14.59 5.96 14.74
N LEU A 166 -14.37 7.09 14.08
CA LEU A 166 -15.06 8.35 14.36
C LEU A 166 -16.37 8.46 13.58
N ASP A 167 -16.35 7.96 12.35
CA ASP A 167 -17.49 7.84 11.44
C ASP A 167 -17.14 6.82 10.32
N PRO A 168 -18.03 6.56 9.34
CA PRO A 168 -17.79 5.58 8.27
C PRO A 168 -16.51 5.80 7.46
N HIS A 169 -15.94 7.00 7.50
CA HIS A 169 -14.79 7.39 6.69
C HIS A 169 -13.53 7.71 7.51
N ARG A 170 -13.64 7.98 8.81
CA ARG A 170 -12.54 8.47 9.64
C ARG A 170 -12.22 7.53 10.78
N ALA A 171 -10.96 7.18 10.88
CA ALA A 171 -10.42 6.42 12.00
C ALA A 171 -9.27 7.18 12.65
N LEU A 172 -9.28 7.26 13.98
CA LEU A 172 -8.19 7.79 14.78
C LEU A 172 -7.37 6.62 15.29
N VAL A 173 -6.08 6.59 14.92
CA VAL A 173 -5.13 5.56 15.34
C VAL A 173 -4.20 6.17 16.38
N THR A 174 -4.24 5.63 17.60
CA THR A 174 -3.27 5.97 18.66
C THR A 174 -2.15 4.95 18.63
N SER A 175 -0.90 5.41 18.69
CA SER A 175 0.25 4.51 18.67
C SER A 175 0.30 3.62 19.90
N VAL A 176 0.76 2.38 19.71
CA VAL A 176 0.96 1.39 20.75
C VAL A 176 2.43 0.95 20.79
N GLN A 177 2.88 0.42 21.93
CA GLN A 177 4.25 -0.07 22.04
C GLN A 177 4.45 -1.38 21.27
N LYS A 178 3.42 -2.24 21.23
CA LYS A 178 3.46 -3.55 20.59
C LYS A 178 2.09 -4.05 20.22
N LEU A 179 2.04 -4.87 19.19
CA LEU A 179 0.91 -5.72 18.85
C LEU A 179 1.16 -7.14 19.35
N ARG A 180 0.10 -7.91 19.56
CA ARG A 180 0.16 -9.30 20.03
C ARG A 180 -0.55 -10.22 19.03
N GLY A 181 -0.03 -11.43 18.90
CA GLY A 181 -0.62 -12.45 18.06
C GLY A 181 -2.07 -12.74 18.44
N ALA A 182 -2.91 -12.86 17.42
CA ALA A 182 -4.34 -13.14 17.57
C ALA A 182 -4.86 -13.96 16.40
N GLN A 183 -6.05 -14.54 16.60
CA GLN A 183 -6.78 -15.18 15.53
C GLN A 183 -7.82 -14.22 14.98
N ILE A 184 -7.76 -13.95 13.66
CA ILE A 184 -8.67 -13.06 12.96
C ILE A 184 -9.25 -13.78 11.75
N VAL A 185 -10.55 -13.58 11.51
CA VAL A 185 -11.19 -13.97 10.25
C VAL A 185 -11.04 -12.79 9.29
N SER A 186 -10.45 -13.06 8.13
CA SER A 186 -10.22 -12.01 7.12
C SER A 186 -11.56 -11.39 6.68
N PRO A 187 -11.64 -10.06 6.60
CA PRO A 187 -12.74 -9.40 5.90
C PRO A 187 -12.81 -9.84 4.43
N PRO A 188 -13.97 -9.77 3.78
CA PRO A 188 -14.13 -10.15 2.36
C PRO A 188 -13.59 -9.10 1.40
N ALA A 189 -12.53 -8.39 1.79
CA ALA A 189 -11.93 -7.29 1.05
C ALA A 189 -10.40 -7.39 1.05
N LEU A 190 -9.79 -7.08 -0.10
CA LEU A 190 -8.36 -7.28 -0.33
C LEU A 190 -7.49 -6.40 0.57
N ARG A 191 -7.71 -5.08 0.59
CA ARG A 191 -6.86 -4.15 1.35
C ARG A 191 -6.96 -4.33 2.86
N PRO A 192 -8.16 -4.51 3.45
CA PRO A 192 -8.28 -4.87 4.85
C PRO A 192 -7.53 -6.15 5.22
N THR A 193 -7.60 -7.21 4.40
CA THR A 193 -6.85 -8.44 4.64
C THR A 193 -5.34 -8.19 4.60
N ALA A 194 -4.87 -7.39 3.65
CA ALA A 194 -3.45 -7.06 3.50
C ALA A 194 -2.90 -6.31 4.73
N ILE A 195 -3.62 -5.32 5.27
CA ILE A 195 -3.16 -4.57 6.44
C ILE A 195 -3.18 -5.42 7.73
N ILE A 196 -4.12 -6.35 7.86
CA ILE A 196 -4.13 -7.31 8.96
C ILE A 196 -2.89 -8.22 8.87
N LEU A 197 -2.57 -8.74 7.70
CA LEU A 197 -1.36 -9.54 7.50
C LEU A 197 -0.10 -8.74 7.86
N ILE A 198 0.02 -7.49 7.41
CA ILE A 198 1.15 -6.60 7.74
C ILE A 198 1.24 -6.39 9.26
N ALA A 199 0.13 -6.12 9.93
CA ALA A 199 0.11 -5.96 11.38
C ALA A 199 0.51 -7.25 12.13
N MET A 200 0.09 -8.41 11.62
CA MET A 200 0.47 -9.73 12.16
C MET A 200 1.97 -10.01 12.02
N LEU A 201 2.63 -9.53 10.97
CA LEU A 201 4.09 -9.66 10.82
C LEU A 201 4.86 -8.91 11.92
N ALA A 202 4.28 -7.85 12.48
CA ALA A 202 4.87 -7.05 13.54
C ALA A 202 4.41 -7.47 14.95
N ALA A 203 3.43 -8.37 15.06
CA ALA A 203 2.86 -8.79 16.33
C ALA A 203 3.77 -9.80 17.04
N GLU A 204 3.88 -9.68 18.37
CA GLU A 204 4.57 -10.66 19.21
C GLU A 204 3.74 -11.95 19.34
N GLY A 205 4.37 -13.10 19.21
CA GLY A 205 3.72 -14.43 19.31
C GLY A 205 3.21 -14.92 17.96
N THR A 206 2.25 -15.81 17.97
CA THR A 206 1.69 -16.44 16.76
C THR A 206 0.34 -15.84 16.43
N SER A 207 0.15 -15.47 15.17
CA SER A 207 -1.14 -15.03 14.64
C SER A 207 -1.72 -16.06 13.69
N MET A 208 -3.05 -16.11 13.58
CA MET A 208 -3.76 -16.94 12.61
C MET A 208 -4.75 -16.05 11.83
N LEU A 209 -4.53 -15.94 10.53
CA LEU A 209 -5.47 -15.30 9.62
C LEU A 209 -6.27 -16.35 8.86
N ARG A 210 -7.58 -16.36 9.09
CA ARG A 210 -8.50 -17.32 8.45
C ARG A 210 -9.22 -16.69 7.27
N ASN A 211 -9.71 -17.54 6.37
CA ASN A 211 -10.48 -17.13 5.20
C ASN A 211 -9.72 -16.12 4.30
N VAL A 212 -8.48 -16.45 3.97
CA VAL A 212 -7.56 -15.56 3.23
C VAL A 212 -7.82 -15.50 1.72
N TYR A 213 -9.00 -15.94 1.26
CA TYR A 213 -9.35 -15.97 -0.15
C TYR A 213 -9.16 -14.58 -0.82
N SER A 214 -9.55 -13.51 -0.12
CA SER A 214 -9.48 -12.16 -0.65
C SER A 214 -8.07 -11.72 -1.03
N ILE A 215 -7.04 -12.15 -0.28
CA ILE A 215 -5.65 -11.73 -0.54
C ILE A 215 -5.09 -12.34 -1.84
N LYS A 216 -5.54 -13.55 -2.20
CA LYS A 216 -5.11 -14.22 -3.44
C LYS A 216 -5.54 -13.50 -4.71
N ARG A 217 -6.52 -12.60 -4.61
CA ARG A 217 -7.01 -11.81 -5.74
C ARG A 217 -6.03 -10.74 -6.22
N GLY A 218 -5.09 -10.31 -5.39
CA GLY A 218 -4.18 -9.23 -5.72
C GLY A 218 -2.73 -9.47 -5.34
N TYR A 219 -2.43 -10.52 -4.58
CA TYR A 219 -1.06 -10.84 -4.15
C TYR A 219 -0.76 -12.32 -4.42
N ALA A 220 -0.15 -12.58 -5.58
CA ALA A 220 0.30 -13.94 -5.91
C ALA A 220 1.39 -14.40 -4.92
N ASP A 221 1.24 -15.63 -4.42
CA ASP A 221 2.22 -16.34 -3.60
C ASP A 221 2.80 -15.52 -2.44
N ILE A 222 1.96 -14.65 -1.84
CA ILE A 222 2.42 -13.67 -0.85
C ILE A 222 3.09 -14.31 0.37
N ALA A 223 2.65 -15.49 0.82
CA ALA A 223 3.26 -16.19 1.93
C ALA A 223 4.69 -16.65 1.60
N GLU A 224 4.90 -17.21 0.41
CA GLU A 224 6.21 -17.67 -0.06
C GLU A 224 7.16 -16.47 -0.24
N ARG A 225 6.67 -15.39 -0.85
CA ARG A 225 7.43 -14.16 -1.08
C ARG A 225 7.84 -13.49 0.24
N LEU A 226 6.95 -13.41 1.22
CA LEU A 226 7.30 -12.89 2.55
C LEU A 226 8.28 -13.81 3.27
N ASN A 227 8.12 -15.14 3.16
CA ASN A 227 9.06 -16.11 3.74
C ASN A 227 10.46 -15.99 3.12
N SER A 228 10.56 -15.72 1.82
CA SER A 228 11.85 -15.55 1.14
C SER A 228 12.65 -14.35 1.65
N ILE A 229 11.99 -13.39 2.30
CA ILE A 229 12.62 -12.21 2.91
C ILE A 229 12.65 -12.27 4.45
N GLY A 230 12.36 -13.44 5.05
CA GLY A 230 12.57 -13.70 6.47
C GLY A 230 11.31 -13.77 7.33
N ALA A 231 10.11 -13.68 6.77
CA ALA A 231 8.89 -13.98 7.52
C ALA A 231 8.78 -15.50 7.83
N LYS A 232 7.87 -15.84 8.74
CA LYS A 232 7.58 -17.24 9.11
C LYS A 232 6.08 -17.49 8.98
N ILE A 233 5.64 -17.74 7.76
CA ILE A 233 4.22 -17.96 7.43
C ILE A 233 4.02 -19.40 6.99
N THR A 234 3.07 -20.09 7.62
CA THR A 234 2.63 -21.43 7.21
C THR A 234 1.22 -21.32 6.65
N VAL A 235 1.01 -21.81 5.43
CA VAL A 235 -0.31 -21.90 4.81
C VAL A 235 -0.93 -23.24 5.18
N ILE A 236 -2.05 -23.19 5.92
CA ILE A 236 -2.84 -24.38 6.29
C ILE A 236 -4.00 -24.46 5.29
N ARG A 237 -4.14 -25.59 4.62
CA ARG A 237 -5.20 -25.88 3.65
C ARG A 237 -6.40 -26.55 4.32
#